data_bc10fe4a274e3746296b92358d6766eb
#
_entry.id   bc10fe4a274e3746296b92358d6766eb
#
_cell.length_a   1.000
_cell.length_b   1.000
_cell.length_c   1.000
_cell.angle_alpha   90.00
_cell.angle_beta   90.00
_cell.angle_gamma   90.00
#
_symmetry.space_group_name_H-M   'P 1'
#
loop_
_entity.id
_entity.type
_entity.pdbx_description
1 polymer ?
#
loop_
_entity_poly.entity_id
_entity_poly.type
_entity_poly.pdbx_seq_one_letter_code
_entity_poly.pdbx_strand_id
1 'polypeptide(L)'
;PKCNFYIMHWEFDKAGLPRLNSRIDTTIQLEKGDRTNLVFLQNDSVTKAHKTLGCWKLANRNQKHQVSVLQAKSDNYARIIMSSAVTRRDNWTAYYAIYQTGMTFVLPTSYLPKKNLDRIEMKAVTATLTKGGYVSKFPRKVAFGPQQFGGLAMLMLWCEQLILPVQLLVKHL
;
A
#
# COMPACT_ATOMS: atom_id res chain seq x y z
N PRO A 1 18.33 -11.79 -12.88
CA PRO A 1 17.35 -12.76 -12.40
C PRO A 1 16.22 -12.04 -11.66
N LYS A 2 14.97 -12.53 -11.84
CA LYS A 2 13.79 -11.94 -11.18
C LYS A 2 13.46 -12.64 -9.85
N CYS A 3 14.27 -13.61 -9.44
CA CYS A 3 14.07 -14.38 -8.22
C CYS A 3 15.10 -13.98 -7.18
N ASN A 4 14.62 -13.66 -5.98
CA ASN A 4 15.43 -13.37 -4.81
C ASN A 4 15.00 -14.35 -3.71
N PHE A 5 15.89 -14.66 -2.80
CA PHE A 5 15.57 -15.45 -1.62
C PHE A 5 15.99 -14.72 -0.36
N TYR A 6 15.41 -15.11 0.76
CA TYR A 6 15.72 -14.59 2.08
C TYR A 6 15.96 -15.75 3.03
N ILE A 7 17.03 -15.65 3.81
CA ILE A 7 17.24 -16.55 4.95
C ILE A 7 16.84 -15.77 6.21
N MET A 8 15.86 -16.31 6.93
CA MET A 8 15.47 -15.80 8.23
C MET A 8 16.06 -16.71 9.30
N HIS A 9 17.17 -16.29 9.87
CA HIS A 9 17.79 -17.00 10.99
C HIS A 9 17.42 -16.32 12.31
N TRP A 10 16.86 -17.09 13.22
CA TRP A 10 16.44 -16.62 14.53
C TRP A 10 17.46 -17.05 15.58
N GLU A 11 18.01 -16.09 16.29
CA GLU A 11 18.83 -16.30 17.46
C GLU A 11 18.04 -15.91 18.71
N PHE A 12 18.26 -16.61 19.80
CA PHE A 12 17.65 -16.26 21.08
C PHE A 12 18.64 -15.43 21.89
N ASP A 13 18.18 -14.31 22.43
CA ASP A 13 19.00 -13.51 23.33
C ASP A 13 19.09 -14.18 24.73
N LYS A 14 19.88 -13.56 25.63
CA LYS A 14 20.06 -14.06 27.00
C LYS A 14 18.76 -14.17 27.81
N ALA A 15 17.71 -13.46 27.39
CA ALA A 15 16.38 -13.51 28.00
C ALA A 15 15.44 -14.51 27.29
N GLY A 16 15.95 -15.29 26.32
CA GLY A 16 15.17 -16.27 25.56
C GLY A 16 14.26 -15.62 24.48
N LEU A 17 14.42 -14.34 24.18
CA LEU A 17 13.61 -13.65 23.16
C LEU A 17 14.22 -13.86 21.77
N PRO A 18 13.41 -14.23 20.76
CA PRO A 18 13.89 -14.42 19.40
C PRO A 18 14.31 -13.10 18.77
N ARG A 19 15.52 -13.05 18.24
CA ARG A 19 16.05 -11.95 17.42
C ARG A 19 16.39 -12.44 16.03
N LEU A 20 16.06 -11.63 15.03
CA LEU A 20 16.38 -11.93 13.65
C LEU A 20 17.84 -11.58 13.37
N ASN A 21 18.66 -12.58 13.02
CA ASN A 21 20.01 -12.35 12.53
C ASN A 21 19.96 -12.10 11.01
N SER A 22 20.34 -10.88 10.59
CA SER A 22 20.29 -10.46 9.17
C SER A 22 21.63 -10.67 8.43
N ARG A 23 22.63 -11.26 9.06
CA ARG A 23 24.01 -11.35 8.53
C ARG A 23 24.37 -12.74 8.02
N ILE A 24 23.53 -13.35 7.21
CA ILE A 24 23.90 -14.62 6.58
C ILE A 24 24.15 -14.34 5.09
N ASP A 25 25.40 -14.30 4.71
CA ASP A 25 25.82 -14.26 3.31
C ASP A 25 25.87 -15.70 2.77
N THR A 26 24.80 -16.10 2.11
CA THR A 26 24.70 -17.40 1.44
C THR A 26 24.22 -17.18 0.02
N THR A 27 24.83 -17.88 -0.93
CA THR A 27 24.39 -17.91 -2.33
C THR A 27 23.78 -19.28 -2.62
N ILE A 28 22.65 -19.28 -3.32
CA ILE A 28 22.04 -20.52 -3.82
C ILE A 28 22.33 -20.64 -5.32
N GLN A 29 22.79 -21.80 -5.73
CA GLN A 29 22.98 -22.14 -7.13
C GLN A 29 21.73 -22.84 -7.64
N LEU A 30 21.17 -22.35 -8.73
CA LEU A 30 20.05 -22.99 -9.42
C LEU A 30 20.49 -23.37 -10.83
N GLU A 31 20.19 -24.60 -11.23
CA GLU A 31 20.33 -25.03 -12.62
C GLU A 31 19.22 -24.41 -13.46
N LYS A 32 19.60 -23.74 -14.53
CA LYS A 32 18.66 -23.37 -15.58
C LYS A 32 18.31 -24.59 -16.39
N GLY A 33 17.08 -24.73 -16.88
CA GLY A 33 16.53 -25.94 -17.51
C GLY A 33 17.39 -26.63 -18.60
N ASP A 34 18.42 -25.96 -19.11
CA ASP A 34 19.38 -26.52 -20.10
C ASP A 34 20.58 -27.19 -19.43
N ARG A 35 20.63 -27.31 -18.11
CA ARG A 35 21.73 -27.87 -17.29
C ARG A 35 23.13 -27.30 -17.51
N THR A 36 23.29 -26.33 -18.40
CA THR A 36 24.60 -25.75 -18.80
C THR A 36 24.92 -24.43 -18.09
N ASN A 37 23.91 -23.76 -17.54
CA ASN A 37 24.09 -22.44 -16.91
C ASN A 37 23.62 -22.46 -15.44
N LEU A 38 24.55 -22.27 -14.54
CA LEU A 38 24.25 -22.05 -13.13
C LEU A 38 23.86 -20.57 -12.91
N VAL A 39 22.70 -20.34 -12.32
CA VAL A 39 22.26 -19.00 -11.91
C VAL A 39 22.47 -18.89 -10.41
N PHE A 40 23.32 -17.94 -10.02
CA PHE A 40 23.53 -17.62 -8.62
C PHE A 40 22.45 -16.66 -8.15
N LEU A 41 21.69 -17.07 -7.14
CA LEU A 41 20.77 -16.21 -6.43
C LEU A 41 21.50 -15.60 -5.25
N GLN A 42 21.42 -14.27 -5.13
CA GLN A 42 21.96 -13.57 -3.98
C GLN A 42 20.92 -13.56 -2.84
N ASN A 43 21.40 -13.75 -1.63
CA ASN A 43 20.62 -13.54 -0.44
C ASN A 43 20.39 -12.03 -0.24
N ASP A 44 19.13 -11.61 -0.28
CA ASP A 44 18.76 -10.22 0.00
C ASP A 44 18.58 -10.01 1.50
N SER A 45 18.97 -8.84 1.98
CA SER A 45 18.77 -8.47 3.37
C SER A 45 17.26 -8.49 3.73
N VAL A 46 16.93 -9.11 4.85
CA VAL A 46 15.56 -9.19 5.39
C VAL A 46 14.94 -7.82 5.63
N THR A 47 15.80 -6.79 5.76
CA THR A 47 15.37 -5.40 5.97
C THR A 47 15.17 -4.61 4.68
N LYS A 48 15.56 -5.19 3.52
CA LYS A 48 15.41 -4.55 2.22
C LYS A 48 13.99 -4.78 1.67
N ALA A 49 13.31 -3.70 1.31
CA ALA A 49 11.99 -3.80 0.72
C ALA A 49 12.07 -4.18 -0.76
N HIS A 50 11.28 -5.15 -1.17
CA HIS A 50 11.15 -5.59 -2.56
C HIS A 50 9.78 -5.29 -3.10
N LYS A 51 9.72 -4.80 -4.34
CA LYS A 51 8.48 -4.53 -5.04
C LYS A 51 8.00 -5.80 -5.74
N THR A 52 6.85 -6.31 -5.30
CA THR A 52 6.19 -7.47 -5.91
C THR A 52 4.80 -7.06 -6.34
N LEU A 53 4.50 -7.15 -7.64
CA LEU A 53 3.19 -6.80 -8.21
C LEU A 53 2.67 -5.43 -7.73
N GLY A 54 3.54 -4.43 -7.66
CA GLY A 54 3.16 -3.08 -7.23
C GLY A 54 3.18 -2.82 -5.73
N CYS A 55 3.29 -3.86 -4.90
CA CYS A 55 3.36 -3.77 -3.45
C CYS A 55 4.79 -3.90 -2.96
N TRP A 56 5.17 -3.10 -1.97
CA TRP A 56 6.47 -3.22 -1.32
C TRP A 56 6.35 -4.11 -0.10
N LYS A 57 7.10 -5.20 -0.11
CA LYS A 57 7.11 -6.18 0.98
C LYS A 57 8.52 -6.32 1.54
N LEU A 58 8.59 -6.49 2.86
CA LEU A 58 9.81 -6.87 3.57
C LEU A 58 9.60 -8.27 4.15
N ALA A 59 10.65 -9.07 4.18
CA ALA A 59 10.60 -10.42 4.74
C ALA A 59 10.23 -10.41 6.24
N ASN A 60 10.64 -9.37 6.97
CA ASN A 60 10.30 -9.17 8.38
C ASN A 60 8.88 -8.61 8.64
N ARG A 61 8.01 -8.57 7.63
CA ARG A 61 6.64 -8.02 7.67
C ARG A 61 6.55 -6.54 8.05
N ASN A 62 7.65 -5.79 8.08
CA ASN A 62 7.61 -4.37 8.36
C ASN A 62 7.01 -3.60 7.18
N GLN A 63 5.94 -2.86 7.42
CA GLN A 63 5.21 -2.15 6.37
C GLN A 63 5.53 -0.64 6.30
N LYS A 64 6.53 -0.16 7.05
CA LYS A 64 6.89 1.26 7.07
C LYS A 64 7.20 1.81 5.67
N HIS A 65 7.92 1.03 4.86
CA HIS A 65 8.24 1.44 3.48
C HIS A 65 6.99 1.55 2.62
N GLN A 66 6.07 0.58 2.70
CA GLN A 66 4.79 0.62 2.00
C GLN A 66 3.95 1.84 2.40
N VAL A 67 3.88 2.15 3.71
CA VAL A 67 3.20 3.34 4.24
C VAL A 67 3.80 4.62 3.64
N SER A 68 5.13 4.75 3.60
CA SER A 68 5.79 5.94 3.03
C SER A 68 5.51 6.11 1.54
N VAL A 69 5.48 5.01 0.77
CA VAL A 69 5.14 5.04 -0.66
C VAL A 69 3.69 5.47 -0.88
N LEU A 70 2.74 4.94 -0.11
CA LEU A 70 1.34 5.33 -0.21
C LEU A 70 1.13 6.78 0.22
N GLN A 71 1.81 7.23 1.28
CA GLN A 71 1.77 8.63 1.71
C GLN A 71 2.27 9.56 0.59
N ALA A 72 3.42 9.24 -0.03
CA ALA A 72 3.98 10.03 -1.12
C ALA A 72 3.03 10.10 -2.34
N LYS A 73 2.37 8.98 -2.68
CA LYS A 73 1.35 8.96 -3.75
C LYS A 73 0.16 9.85 -3.41
N SER A 74 -0.35 9.78 -2.18
CA SER A 74 -1.47 10.58 -1.73
C SER A 74 -1.13 12.08 -1.70
N ASP A 75 0.05 12.43 -1.21
CA ASP A 75 0.53 13.82 -1.18
C ASP A 75 0.73 14.37 -2.61
N ASN A 76 1.27 13.55 -3.52
CA ASN A 76 1.42 13.95 -4.92
C ASN A 76 0.07 14.17 -5.61
N TYR A 77 -0.89 13.28 -5.40
CA TYR A 77 -2.26 13.45 -5.90
C TYR A 77 -2.87 14.76 -5.38
N ALA A 78 -2.80 15.00 -4.07
CA ALA A 78 -3.34 16.21 -3.45
C ALA A 78 -2.69 17.48 -4.04
N ARG A 79 -1.37 17.46 -4.25
CA ARG A 79 -0.62 18.57 -4.88
C ARG A 79 -1.07 18.82 -6.31
N ILE A 80 -1.20 17.77 -7.13
CA ILE A 80 -1.61 17.88 -8.52
C ILE A 80 -3.04 18.43 -8.60
N ILE A 81 -3.99 17.89 -7.86
CA ILE A 81 -5.37 18.33 -7.85
C ILE A 81 -5.48 19.81 -7.43
N MET A 82 -4.74 20.21 -6.39
CA MET A 82 -4.78 21.60 -5.93
C MET A 82 -4.18 22.59 -6.92
N SER A 83 -3.11 22.22 -7.63
CA SER A 83 -2.44 23.07 -8.61
C SER A 83 -3.10 23.08 -9.99
N SER A 84 -3.93 22.08 -10.31
CA SER A 84 -4.55 21.94 -11.65
C SER A 84 -5.81 22.80 -11.79
N ALA A 85 -6.07 23.29 -12.99
CA ALA A 85 -7.32 23.97 -13.37
C ALA A 85 -8.39 22.94 -13.78
N VAL A 86 -8.68 21.97 -12.92
CA VAL A 86 -9.68 20.93 -13.17
C VAL A 86 -11.08 21.41 -12.83
N THR A 87 -12.07 20.97 -13.63
CA THR A 87 -13.48 21.21 -13.31
C THR A 87 -13.91 20.38 -12.11
N ARG A 88 -15.05 20.74 -11.50
CA ARG A 88 -15.62 19.97 -10.40
C ARG A 88 -15.86 18.50 -10.79
N ARG A 89 -16.36 18.26 -11.99
CA ARG A 89 -16.62 16.91 -12.52
C ARG A 89 -15.31 16.12 -12.69
N ASP A 90 -14.30 16.74 -13.30
CA ASP A 90 -13.02 16.07 -13.53
C ASP A 90 -12.30 15.74 -12.22
N ASN A 91 -12.43 16.60 -11.21
CA ASN A 91 -11.91 16.36 -9.88
C ASN A 91 -12.50 15.08 -9.26
N TRP A 92 -13.83 14.88 -9.37
CA TRP A 92 -14.48 13.65 -8.91
C TRP A 92 -14.05 12.43 -9.72
N THR A 93 -13.97 12.57 -11.04
CA THR A 93 -13.46 11.50 -11.91
C THR A 93 -12.02 11.11 -11.54
N ALA A 94 -11.15 12.10 -11.32
CA ALA A 94 -9.77 11.86 -10.90
C ALA A 94 -9.70 11.16 -9.52
N TYR A 95 -10.57 11.53 -8.59
CA TYR A 95 -10.62 10.88 -7.28
C TYR A 95 -10.95 9.39 -7.41
N TYR A 96 -12.01 9.03 -8.12
CA TYR A 96 -12.45 7.64 -8.24
C TYR A 96 -11.56 6.81 -9.18
N ALA A 97 -11.21 7.35 -10.34
CA ALA A 97 -10.48 6.59 -11.36
C ALA A 97 -8.97 6.50 -11.11
N ILE A 98 -8.36 7.53 -10.52
CA ILE A 98 -6.90 7.59 -10.36
C ILE A 98 -6.51 7.35 -8.90
N TYR A 99 -6.99 8.21 -8.00
CA TYR A 99 -6.55 8.13 -6.60
C TYR A 99 -7.00 6.83 -5.95
N GLN A 100 -8.29 6.58 -5.97
CA GLN A 100 -8.88 5.43 -5.29
C GLN A 100 -8.36 4.12 -5.86
N THR A 101 -8.40 3.92 -7.18
CA THR A 101 -7.89 2.72 -7.84
C THR A 101 -6.41 2.49 -7.52
N GLY A 102 -5.60 3.56 -7.55
CA GLY A 102 -4.17 3.47 -7.22
C GLY A 102 -3.86 3.16 -5.77
N MET A 103 -4.77 3.50 -4.84
CA MET A 103 -4.61 3.21 -3.41
C MET A 103 -5.16 1.83 -3.05
N THR A 104 -6.36 1.48 -3.55
CA THR A 104 -7.04 0.22 -3.21
C THR A 104 -6.32 -1.01 -3.76
N PHE A 105 -5.59 -0.88 -4.88
CA PHE A 105 -4.84 -1.99 -5.48
C PHE A 105 -3.89 -2.71 -4.50
N VAL A 106 -3.31 -1.98 -3.56
CA VAL A 106 -2.30 -2.49 -2.64
C VAL A 106 -2.90 -3.03 -1.34
N LEU A 107 -4.11 -2.58 -1.00
CA LEU A 107 -4.74 -2.85 0.31
C LEU A 107 -4.98 -4.34 0.58
N PRO A 108 -5.42 -5.19 -0.38
CA PRO A 108 -5.67 -6.61 -0.11
C PRO A 108 -4.45 -7.39 0.34
N THR A 109 -3.26 -6.92 -0.04
CA THR A 109 -1.98 -7.60 0.26
C THR A 109 -1.20 -6.96 1.40
N SER A 110 -1.72 -5.88 1.98
CA SER A 110 -1.11 -5.14 3.07
C SER A 110 -2.09 -5.06 4.25
N TYR A 111 -1.56 -5.13 5.46
CA TYR A 111 -2.33 -4.91 6.68
C TYR A 111 -1.81 -3.66 7.38
N LEU A 112 -2.42 -2.53 7.09
CA LEU A 112 -2.00 -1.24 7.61
C LEU A 112 -2.90 -0.81 8.78
N PRO A 113 -2.33 -0.30 9.89
CA PRO A 113 -3.12 0.24 10.98
C PRO A 113 -4.01 1.40 10.50
N LYS A 114 -5.24 1.45 11.03
CA LYS A 114 -6.22 2.51 10.72
C LYS A 114 -5.62 3.91 10.78
N LYS A 115 -4.85 4.21 11.85
CA LYS A 115 -4.18 5.51 12.04
C LYS A 115 -3.29 5.91 10.86
N ASN A 116 -2.61 4.94 10.24
CA ASN A 116 -1.76 5.20 9.07
C ASN A 116 -2.60 5.48 7.83
N LEU A 117 -3.68 4.71 7.60
CA LEU A 117 -4.58 4.92 6.47
C LEU A 117 -5.31 6.25 6.56
N ASP A 118 -5.84 6.59 7.74
CA ASP A 118 -6.49 7.89 7.99
C ASP A 118 -5.53 9.06 7.67
N ARG A 119 -4.24 8.93 8.05
CA ARG A 119 -3.22 9.94 7.74
C ARG A 119 -2.92 10.03 6.25
N ILE A 120 -2.82 8.88 5.58
CA ILE A 120 -2.56 8.81 4.14
C ILE A 120 -3.67 9.48 3.35
N GLU A 121 -4.93 9.19 3.66
CA GLU A 121 -6.07 9.73 2.90
C GLU A 121 -6.39 11.20 3.18
N MET A 122 -6.00 11.71 4.36
CA MET A 122 -6.44 13.02 4.84
C MET A 122 -6.22 14.16 3.83
N LYS A 123 -5.01 14.27 3.27
CA LYS A 123 -4.67 15.36 2.34
C LYS A 123 -5.39 15.22 1.00
N ALA A 124 -5.48 14.01 0.45
CA ALA A 124 -6.15 13.76 -0.81
C ALA A 124 -7.65 14.04 -0.72
N VAL A 125 -8.31 13.56 0.34
CA VAL A 125 -9.73 13.83 0.59
C VAL A 125 -9.97 15.33 0.77
N THR A 126 -9.13 16.04 1.54
CA THR A 126 -9.26 17.49 1.69
C THR A 126 -9.10 18.23 0.36
N ALA A 127 -8.10 17.89 -0.44
CA ALA A 127 -7.87 18.50 -1.75
C ALA A 127 -9.07 18.27 -2.68
N THR A 128 -9.58 17.02 -2.75
CA THR A 128 -10.74 16.67 -3.55
C THR A 128 -11.99 17.44 -3.11
N LEU A 129 -12.27 17.51 -1.81
CA LEU A 129 -13.42 18.26 -1.28
C LEU A 129 -13.31 19.75 -1.62
N THR A 130 -12.16 20.38 -1.39
CA THR A 130 -11.95 21.80 -1.67
C THR A 130 -12.12 22.10 -3.16
N LYS A 131 -11.55 21.31 -4.06
CA LYS A 131 -11.74 21.44 -5.51
C LYS A 131 -13.15 21.08 -5.95
N GLY A 132 -13.84 20.21 -5.23
CA GLY A 132 -15.26 19.89 -5.41
C GLY A 132 -16.22 20.99 -4.97
N GLY A 133 -15.70 22.11 -4.44
CA GLY A 133 -16.53 23.25 -3.98
C GLY A 133 -17.04 23.11 -2.55
N TYR A 134 -16.49 22.18 -1.76
CA TYR A 134 -16.80 22.04 -0.35
C TYR A 134 -15.76 22.77 0.51
N VAL A 135 -16.15 23.12 1.73
CA VAL A 135 -15.22 23.72 2.70
C VAL A 135 -14.14 22.70 3.13
N SER A 136 -12.94 23.17 3.39
CA SER A 136 -11.80 22.31 3.79
C SER A 136 -12.06 21.49 5.05
N LYS A 137 -12.89 22.02 5.97
CA LYS A 137 -13.33 21.36 7.21
C LYS A 137 -14.65 20.60 7.07
N PHE A 138 -15.01 20.19 5.85
CA PHE A 138 -16.23 19.43 5.61
C PHE A 138 -16.29 18.18 6.50
N PRO A 139 -17.45 17.89 7.14
CA PRO A 139 -17.56 16.76 8.08
C PRO A 139 -17.23 15.43 7.41
N ARG A 140 -16.22 14.73 7.90
CA ARG A 140 -15.76 13.45 7.34
C ARG A 140 -16.84 12.38 7.32
N LYS A 141 -17.70 12.35 8.34
CA LYS A 141 -18.83 11.41 8.39
C LYS A 141 -19.80 11.60 7.22
N VAL A 142 -20.01 12.85 6.78
CA VAL A 142 -20.83 13.15 5.60
C VAL A 142 -20.07 12.82 4.31
N ALA A 143 -18.78 13.15 4.24
CA ALA A 143 -17.97 12.82 3.06
C ALA A 143 -17.96 11.30 2.77
N PHE A 144 -17.83 10.48 3.78
CA PHE A 144 -17.81 9.02 3.67
C PHE A 144 -19.20 8.38 3.79
N GLY A 145 -20.22 9.15 4.11
CA GLY A 145 -21.60 8.67 4.22
C GLY A 145 -22.21 8.28 2.88
N PRO A 146 -23.20 7.35 2.89
CA PRO A 146 -23.91 6.94 1.68
C PRO A 146 -24.67 8.10 1.04
N GLN A 147 -24.72 8.14 -0.29
CA GLN A 147 -25.43 9.19 -1.05
C GLN A 147 -26.93 9.25 -0.73
N GLN A 148 -27.55 8.11 -0.49
CA GLN A 148 -28.97 8.02 -0.12
C GLN A 148 -29.33 8.80 1.17
N PHE A 149 -28.35 9.06 2.03
CA PHE A 149 -28.51 9.86 3.25
C PHE A 149 -27.84 11.24 3.15
N GLY A 150 -27.60 11.73 1.92
CA GLY A 150 -26.97 13.02 1.69
C GLY A 150 -25.44 13.04 1.84
N GLY A 151 -24.80 11.88 1.92
CA GLY A 151 -23.34 11.75 1.93
C GLY A 151 -22.74 11.85 0.52
N LEU A 152 -21.43 11.92 0.45
CA LEU A 152 -20.70 11.98 -0.82
C LEU A 152 -20.20 10.61 -1.30
N ALA A 153 -20.41 9.55 -0.51
CA ALA A 153 -19.96 8.17 -0.77
C ALA A 153 -18.46 8.06 -1.11
N MET A 154 -17.64 8.94 -0.56
CA MET A 154 -16.18 8.76 -0.66
C MET A 154 -15.78 7.47 0.05
N LEU A 155 -14.84 6.72 -0.52
CA LEU A 155 -14.41 5.46 0.08
C LEU A 155 -13.33 5.71 1.12
N MET A 156 -13.50 5.09 2.26
CA MET A 156 -12.54 5.12 3.35
C MET A 156 -11.54 3.96 3.16
N LEU A 157 -10.25 4.26 3.04
CA LEU A 157 -9.21 3.25 2.79
C LEU A 157 -9.20 2.12 3.83
N TRP A 158 -9.52 2.45 5.08
CA TRP A 158 -9.63 1.45 6.13
C TRP A 158 -10.75 0.42 5.87
N CYS A 159 -11.93 0.88 5.45
CA CYS A 159 -13.05 -0.01 5.10
C CYS A 159 -12.72 -0.86 3.88
N GLU A 160 -12.11 -0.25 2.86
CA GLU A 160 -11.66 -0.95 1.66
C GLU A 160 -10.65 -2.05 1.97
N GLN A 161 -9.69 -1.79 2.87
CA GLN A 161 -8.72 -2.81 3.29
C GLN A 161 -9.39 -4.05 3.92
N LEU A 162 -10.53 -3.88 4.58
CA LEU A 162 -11.28 -4.99 5.18
C LEU A 162 -12.20 -5.70 4.17
N ILE A 163 -12.80 -4.95 3.28
CA ILE A 163 -13.81 -5.47 2.31
C ILE A 163 -13.12 -6.21 1.17
N LEU A 164 -12.05 -5.66 0.59
CA LEU A 164 -11.41 -6.21 -0.60
C LEU A 164 -10.91 -7.66 -0.44
N PRO A 165 -10.27 -8.08 0.65
CA PRO A 165 -9.88 -9.48 0.84
C PRO A 165 -11.09 -10.42 0.91
N VAL A 166 -12.18 -9.99 1.53
CA VAL A 166 -13.42 -10.78 1.62
C VAL A 166 -14.05 -10.93 0.23
N GLN A 167 -14.11 -9.86 -0.56
CA GLN A 167 -14.59 -9.92 -1.94
C GLN A 167 -13.75 -10.85 -2.81
N LEU A 168 -12.41 -10.82 -2.65
CA LEU A 168 -11.53 -11.74 -3.36
C LEU A 168 -11.78 -13.19 -2.96
N LEU A 169 -11.96 -13.45 -1.66
CA LEU A 169 -12.27 -14.80 -1.18
C LEU A 169 -13.58 -15.32 -1.77
N VAL A 170 -14.65 -14.53 -1.69
CA VAL A 170 -15.98 -14.90 -2.20
C VAL A 170 -15.97 -15.12 -3.71
N LYS A 171 -15.15 -14.37 -4.46
CA LYS A 171 -15.05 -14.52 -5.92
C LYS A 171 -14.36 -15.82 -6.34
N HIS A 172 -13.53 -16.42 -5.47
CA HIS A 172 -12.75 -17.62 -5.76
C HIS A 172 -13.27 -18.88 -5.04
N LEU A 173 -14.38 -18.76 -4.31
CA LEU A 173 -15.17 -19.89 -3.80
C LEU A 173 -16.23 -20.33 -4.82
#